data_f1ea6ee9595a784b004bc294ba7876e6
#
_entry.id   f1ea6ee9595a784b004bc294ba7876e6
#
_cell.length_a   1.000
_cell.length_b   1.000
_cell.length_c   1.000
_cell.angle_alpha   90.00
_cell.angle_beta   90.00
_cell.angle_gamma   90.00
#
_symmetry.space_group_name_H-M   'P 1'
#
loop_
_entity.id
_entity.type
_entity.pdbx_description
1 polymer ?
#
loop_
_entity_poly.entity_id
_entity_poly.type
_entity_poly.pdbx_seq_one_letter_code
_entity_poly.pdbx_strand_id
1 'polypeptide(L)'
;MSAKTIIESGKAILGIEFGSTRIKAVLIDTDNNPIAQGSFEWENQLVDGLWTYSIDTIWKGLQDCYADLRKNVKAEYDCEIKQLAAIGISAMMHGYMAFGKDENILVPFRTWRNTNTAKAAAELSELFHFNIPLRWSISHVYQAILNGEDHINKIDFLTTLAGYIHWQLTGKKVLGVGDASGMLPIDSNTNNYDAEMVAKFDKLIEPKNLGWKILDILPEVLNAGEDAGALTEEGAKKLDPSGTLQAGVPLCPPEGDAGTGMVATNAVRQRTGNVSAGTSSFSMIVLEKALSQPYEVIDMVTTPDGSPVAMVHCNNCTSDLNAWVGLFKQYQELLGVPVDMNEVFGKLYNHALEGDADCGGLIAYNYISGEPVTGLAEGRPMFVRSANDHFNLANFMRANLYASVAVLKIGNDVLFKDEKVQVDRITGHGGLFKTKGVGQRILAAAINSPISVMETAGEGGAWGIALLAGYLVNNEEKLSLADYLDKKVFAGNTGVEIAPTAEDVAGFDKYIETYKAGLAIEKAAVENKK
;
A
#
# COMPACT_ATOMS: atom_id res chain seq x y z
N MET A 1 8.65 -26.94 -16.69
CA MET A 1 9.44 -27.76 -15.73
C MET A 1 8.57 -28.02 -14.50
N SER A 2 8.81 -29.09 -13.70
CA SER A 2 8.09 -29.21 -12.44
C SER A 2 8.61 -28.21 -11.42
N ALA A 3 7.77 -27.81 -10.43
CA ALA A 3 8.18 -26.89 -9.35
C ALA A 3 9.44 -27.40 -8.63
N LYS A 4 9.50 -28.70 -8.32
CA LYS A 4 10.70 -29.35 -7.74
C LYS A 4 11.95 -29.09 -8.58
N THR A 5 11.89 -29.31 -9.89
CA THR A 5 13.04 -29.11 -10.80
C THR A 5 13.48 -27.64 -10.85
N ILE A 6 12.52 -26.71 -10.83
CA ILE A 6 12.79 -25.26 -10.81
C ILE A 6 13.53 -24.88 -9.51
N ILE A 7 13.09 -25.36 -8.38
CA ILE A 7 13.72 -25.11 -7.06
C ILE A 7 15.13 -25.72 -7.01
N GLU A 8 15.28 -27.00 -7.36
CA GLU A 8 16.57 -27.70 -7.30
C GLU A 8 17.62 -27.12 -8.29
N SER A 9 17.16 -26.54 -9.41
CA SER A 9 18.04 -25.89 -10.38
C SER A 9 18.35 -24.42 -10.06
N GLY A 10 17.85 -23.87 -8.97
CA GLY A 10 18.06 -22.48 -8.57
C GLY A 10 17.38 -21.45 -9.47
N LYS A 11 16.31 -21.84 -10.19
CA LYS A 11 15.57 -20.96 -11.09
C LYS A 11 14.36 -20.30 -10.46
N ALA A 12 14.01 -20.68 -9.24
CA ALA A 12 12.92 -20.05 -8.51
C ALA A 12 13.31 -18.64 -8.06
N ILE A 13 12.32 -17.76 -7.96
CA ILE A 13 12.49 -16.36 -7.56
C ILE A 13 11.74 -16.14 -6.26
N LEU A 14 12.34 -15.42 -5.32
CA LEU A 14 11.80 -15.16 -4.00
C LEU A 14 11.42 -13.69 -3.85
N GLY A 15 10.16 -13.43 -3.47
CA GLY A 15 9.72 -12.12 -2.98
C GLY A 15 9.38 -12.18 -1.51
N ILE A 16 9.83 -11.19 -0.74
CA ILE A 16 9.52 -11.05 0.68
C ILE A 16 8.92 -9.67 0.93
N GLU A 17 7.77 -9.63 1.59
CA GLU A 17 7.08 -8.40 1.96
C GLU A 17 6.91 -8.30 3.49
N PHE A 18 7.32 -7.17 4.05
CA PHE A 18 7.08 -6.80 5.43
C PHE A 18 5.81 -5.95 5.53
N GLY A 19 4.65 -6.58 5.54
CA GLY A 19 3.37 -5.90 5.79
C GLY A 19 3.18 -5.54 7.26
N SER A 20 2.22 -4.67 7.57
CA SER A 20 2.00 -4.15 8.93
C SER A 20 1.58 -5.19 9.97
N THR A 21 0.99 -6.31 9.55
CA THR A 21 0.50 -7.37 10.46
C THR A 21 1.10 -8.73 10.16
N ARG A 22 1.81 -8.85 9.04
CA ARG A 22 2.38 -10.12 8.59
C ARG A 22 3.56 -9.89 7.67
N ILE A 23 4.62 -10.68 7.85
CA ILE A 23 5.68 -10.86 6.86
C ILE A 23 5.27 -12.03 5.98
N LYS A 24 5.34 -11.87 4.66
CA LYS A 24 4.99 -12.91 3.69
C LYS A 24 6.15 -13.13 2.73
N ALA A 25 6.48 -14.39 2.48
CA ALA A 25 7.42 -14.83 1.46
C ALA A 25 6.69 -15.62 0.38
N VAL A 26 6.94 -15.32 -0.89
CA VAL A 26 6.37 -16.02 -2.03
C VAL A 26 7.49 -16.48 -2.94
N LEU A 27 7.51 -17.78 -3.24
CA LEU A 27 8.41 -18.37 -4.22
C LEU A 27 7.65 -18.56 -5.53
N ILE A 28 8.18 -18.03 -6.63
CA ILE A 28 7.57 -18.16 -7.95
C ILE A 28 8.44 -18.99 -8.89
N ASP A 29 7.77 -19.60 -9.89
CA ASP A 29 8.41 -20.34 -10.95
C ASP A 29 8.84 -19.44 -12.13
N THR A 30 9.36 -20.04 -13.19
CA THR A 30 9.79 -19.35 -14.43
C THR A 30 8.63 -18.74 -15.23
N ASP A 31 7.40 -19.15 -14.96
CA ASP A 31 6.18 -18.63 -15.59
C ASP A 31 5.45 -17.64 -14.68
N ASN A 32 6.14 -17.16 -13.61
CA ASN A 32 5.66 -16.22 -12.61
C ASN A 32 4.52 -16.73 -11.69
N ASN A 33 4.25 -18.03 -11.68
CA ASN A 33 3.24 -18.61 -10.81
C ASN A 33 3.78 -18.83 -9.40
N PRO A 34 3.02 -18.50 -8.34
CA PRO A 34 3.36 -18.88 -6.98
C PRO A 34 3.42 -20.41 -6.83
N ILE A 35 4.55 -20.94 -6.34
CA ILE A 35 4.77 -22.37 -6.11
C ILE A 35 4.92 -22.72 -4.64
N ALA A 36 5.29 -21.78 -3.79
CA ALA A 36 5.31 -21.97 -2.33
C ALA A 36 5.21 -20.62 -1.62
N GLN A 37 4.76 -20.65 -0.38
CA GLN A 37 4.63 -19.49 0.47
C GLN A 37 5.11 -19.79 1.88
N GLY A 38 5.57 -18.74 2.57
CA GLY A 38 5.82 -18.73 4.01
C GLY A 38 5.29 -17.46 4.63
N SER A 39 5.02 -17.47 5.92
CA SER A 39 4.50 -16.30 6.62
C SER A 39 4.89 -16.25 8.08
N PHE A 40 4.88 -15.04 8.64
CA PHE A 40 5.02 -14.79 10.06
C PHE A 40 4.11 -13.63 10.46
N GLU A 41 3.24 -13.85 11.44
CA GLU A 41 2.37 -12.80 11.98
C GLU A 41 3.12 -12.00 13.04
N TRP A 42 3.01 -10.69 12.97
CA TRP A 42 3.59 -9.75 13.91
C TRP A 42 2.69 -8.52 14.10
N GLU A 43 2.99 -7.71 15.10
CA GLU A 43 2.20 -6.51 15.40
C GLU A 43 3.10 -5.30 15.63
N ASN A 44 2.63 -4.15 15.17
CA ASN A 44 3.21 -2.85 15.45
C ASN A 44 3.00 -2.51 16.93
N GLN A 45 4.06 -2.15 17.64
CA GLN A 45 4.05 -1.88 19.06
C GLN A 45 4.05 -0.37 19.32
N LEU A 46 3.27 0.06 20.30
CA LEU A 46 3.31 1.44 20.81
C LEU A 46 4.24 1.48 22.02
N VAL A 47 5.44 2.06 21.84
CA VAL A 47 6.46 2.20 22.88
C VAL A 47 6.78 3.68 23.07
N ASP A 48 6.62 4.19 24.27
CA ASP A 48 6.86 5.61 24.61
C ASP A 48 6.17 6.60 23.65
N GLY A 49 4.95 6.24 23.22
CA GLY A 49 4.15 7.06 22.30
C GLY A 49 4.54 6.96 20.82
N LEU A 50 5.44 6.05 20.46
CA LEU A 50 5.86 5.80 19.08
C LEU A 50 5.46 4.39 18.62
N TRP A 51 4.86 4.31 17.45
CA TRP A 51 4.61 3.04 16.76
C TRP A 51 5.89 2.52 16.13
N THR A 52 6.32 1.33 16.54
CA THR A 52 7.62 0.76 16.20
C THR A 52 7.60 -0.76 16.05
N TYR A 53 8.65 -1.30 15.44
CA TYR A 53 9.10 -2.69 15.56
C TYR A 53 10.56 -2.67 16.00
N SER A 54 10.94 -3.54 16.94
CA SER A 54 12.35 -3.67 17.32
C SER A 54 13.16 -4.35 16.21
N ILE A 55 14.44 -4.03 16.11
CA ILE A 55 15.36 -4.68 15.16
C ILE A 55 15.36 -6.21 15.33
N ASP A 56 15.35 -6.69 16.57
CA ASP A 56 15.32 -8.12 16.87
C ASP A 56 14.02 -8.77 16.37
N THR A 57 12.87 -8.09 16.54
CA THR A 57 11.57 -8.57 16.03
C THR A 57 11.55 -8.62 14.50
N ILE A 58 12.15 -7.62 13.84
CA ILE A 58 12.27 -7.58 12.37
C ILE A 58 13.05 -8.79 11.86
N TRP A 59 14.24 -9.05 12.41
CA TRP A 59 15.08 -10.17 11.98
C TRP A 59 14.49 -11.52 12.33
N LYS A 60 13.95 -11.67 13.55
CA LYS A 60 13.27 -12.90 13.94
C LYS A 60 12.09 -13.19 13.01
N GLY A 61 11.28 -12.19 12.71
CA GLY A 61 10.12 -12.33 11.82
C GLY A 61 10.52 -12.74 10.39
N LEU A 62 11.59 -12.15 9.84
CA LEU A 62 12.14 -12.53 8.54
C LEU A 62 12.60 -13.99 8.53
N GLN A 63 13.38 -14.38 9.53
CA GLN A 63 13.93 -15.74 9.65
C GLN A 63 12.83 -16.79 9.83
N ASP A 64 11.84 -16.52 10.67
CA ASP A 64 10.71 -17.41 10.88
C ASP A 64 9.84 -17.55 9.62
N CYS A 65 9.60 -16.44 8.91
CA CYS A 65 8.88 -16.44 7.63
C CYS A 65 9.61 -17.26 6.56
N TYR A 66 10.93 -17.11 6.44
CA TYR A 66 11.72 -17.90 5.49
C TYR A 66 11.81 -19.37 5.90
N ALA A 67 11.90 -19.66 7.19
CA ALA A 67 11.88 -21.04 7.71
C ALA A 67 10.52 -21.72 7.42
N ASP A 68 9.40 -20.99 7.55
CA ASP A 68 8.07 -21.50 7.20
C ASP A 68 7.98 -21.80 5.69
N LEU A 69 8.48 -20.90 4.81
CA LEU A 69 8.59 -21.18 3.38
C LEU A 69 9.39 -22.45 3.09
N ARG A 70 10.56 -22.61 3.68
CA ARG A 70 11.41 -23.82 3.51
C ARG A 70 10.69 -25.08 3.95
N LYS A 71 10.00 -25.03 5.08
CA LYS A 71 9.19 -26.14 5.60
C LYS A 71 8.11 -26.53 4.60
N ASN A 72 7.40 -25.57 4.02
CA ASN A 72 6.35 -25.80 3.04
C ASN A 72 6.92 -26.38 1.73
N VAL A 73 8.04 -25.87 1.24
CA VAL A 73 8.77 -26.43 0.08
C VAL A 73 9.19 -27.88 0.34
N LYS A 74 9.73 -28.18 1.54
CA LYS A 74 10.14 -29.53 1.89
C LYS A 74 8.94 -30.49 1.97
N ALA A 75 7.83 -30.03 2.53
CA ALA A 75 6.62 -30.83 2.66
C ALA A 75 5.97 -31.15 1.31
N GLU A 76 5.91 -30.18 0.39
CA GLU A 76 5.21 -30.31 -0.87
C GLU A 76 6.06 -30.94 -1.97
N TYR A 77 7.35 -30.60 -2.04
CA TYR A 77 8.24 -30.99 -3.15
C TYR A 77 9.36 -31.93 -2.74
N ASP A 78 9.52 -32.22 -1.44
CA ASP A 78 10.64 -33.01 -0.90
C ASP A 78 12.01 -32.54 -1.44
N CYS A 79 12.26 -31.22 -1.42
CA CYS A 79 13.52 -30.60 -1.81
C CYS A 79 13.86 -29.42 -0.88
N GLU A 80 15.02 -28.81 -1.09
CA GLU A 80 15.51 -27.67 -0.30
C GLU A 80 15.85 -26.49 -1.22
N ILE A 81 15.67 -25.26 -0.72
CA ILE A 81 16.07 -24.03 -1.41
C ILE A 81 17.55 -23.80 -1.12
N LYS A 82 18.42 -24.17 -2.06
CA LYS A 82 19.88 -23.94 -1.96
C LYS A 82 20.33 -22.71 -2.72
N GLN A 83 19.66 -22.41 -3.82
CA GLN A 83 19.96 -21.29 -4.69
C GLN A 83 18.67 -20.72 -5.28
N LEU A 84 18.69 -19.46 -5.64
CA LEU A 84 17.58 -18.73 -6.24
C LEU A 84 18.07 -17.99 -7.49
N ALA A 85 17.18 -17.70 -8.43
CA ALA A 85 17.50 -16.87 -9.59
C ALA A 85 17.60 -15.39 -9.20
N ALA A 86 16.70 -14.93 -8.33
CA ALA A 86 16.70 -13.57 -7.80
C ALA A 86 15.90 -13.48 -6.49
N ILE A 87 16.12 -12.41 -5.74
CA ILE A 87 15.36 -12.06 -4.52
C ILE A 87 14.86 -10.63 -4.64
N GLY A 88 13.66 -10.36 -4.15
CA GLY A 88 13.12 -9.02 -3.98
C GLY A 88 12.65 -8.79 -2.54
N ILE A 89 12.89 -7.57 -2.03
CA ILE A 89 12.45 -7.13 -0.69
C ILE A 89 11.46 -5.99 -0.84
N SER A 90 10.29 -6.16 -0.25
CA SER A 90 9.26 -5.12 -0.12
C SER A 90 8.93 -4.91 1.36
N ALA A 91 8.54 -3.69 1.71
CA ALA A 91 8.06 -3.40 3.05
C ALA A 91 6.98 -2.31 3.03
N MET A 92 6.28 -2.14 4.16
CA MET A 92 5.45 -0.97 4.38
C MET A 92 6.21 0.30 4.05
N MET A 93 5.65 1.14 3.20
CA MET A 93 6.26 2.40 2.77
C MET A 93 6.49 3.37 3.92
N HIS A 94 7.34 4.37 3.66
CA HIS A 94 7.61 5.47 4.56
C HIS A 94 8.35 5.07 5.83
N GLY A 95 8.27 5.94 6.85
CA GLY A 95 8.91 5.72 8.13
C GLY A 95 10.31 6.32 8.23
N TYR A 96 10.96 6.07 9.35
CA TYR A 96 12.20 6.74 9.71
C TYR A 96 13.14 5.77 10.43
N MET A 97 14.17 5.33 9.75
CA MET A 97 15.25 4.51 10.29
C MET A 97 16.58 5.25 10.09
N ALA A 98 17.09 5.87 11.15
CA ALA A 98 18.31 6.68 11.13
C ALA A 98 19.48 5.91 11.75
N PHE A 99 20.59 5.82 11.05
CA PHE A 99 21.78 5.08 11.45
C PHE A 99 22.99 6.02 11.56
N GLY A 100 23.87 5.72 12.52
CA GLY A 100 25.15 6.39 12.69
C GLY A 100 26.26 5.76 11.83
N LYS A 101 27.47 6.35 11.89
CA LYS A 101 28.67 5.84 11.19
C LYS A 101 29.08 4.43 11.61
N ASP A 102 28.69 4.02 12.79
CA ASP A 102 28.90 2.66 13.33
C ASP A 102 27.82 1.67 12.90
N GLU A 103 26.93 2.11 11.99
CA GLU A 103 25.80 1.33 11.46
C GLU A 103 24.75 0.94 12.51
N ASN A 104 24.82 1.47 13.72
CA ASN A 104 23.79 1.29 14.74
C ASN A 104 22.61 2.23 14.52
N ILE A 105 21.41 1.73 14.81
CA ILE A 105 20.21 2.57 14.77
C ILE A 105 20.28 3.60 15.91
N LEU A 106 20.06 4.87 15.58
CA LEU A 106 20.22 5.99 16.51
C LEU A 106 19.01 6.22 17.40
N VAL A 107 17.82 5.88 16.88
CA VAL A 107 16.53 6.02 17.56
C VAL A 107 15.64 4.84 17.16
N PRO A 108 14.59 4.50 17.94
CA PRO A 108 13.64 3.47 17.54
C PRO A 108 13.05 3.75 16.14
N PHE A 109 12.84 2.70 15.36
CA PHE A 109 12.16 2.79 14.06
C PHE A 109 10.79 3.47 14.23
N ARG A 110 10.54 4.57 13.51
CA ARG A 110 9.24 5.26 13.46
C ARG A 110 8.50 4.79 12.23
N THR A 111 7.44 4.00 12.41
CA THR A 111 6.66 3.46 11.29
C THR A 111 5.74 4.52 10.68
N TRP A 112 5.12 4.22 9.54
CA TRP A 112 4.14 5.08 8.85
C TRP A 112 2.94 5.50 9.73
N ARG A 113 2.67 4.78 10.83
CA ARG A 113 1.59 5.12 11.78
C ARG A 113 1.89 6.33 12.65
N ASN A 114 3.14 6.78 12.69
CA ASN A 114 3.51 7.97 13.44
C ASN A 114 3.17 9.22 12.63
N THR A 115 2.30 10.06 13.18
CA THR A 115 1.80 11.29 12.57
C THR A 115 2.13 12.54 13.38
N ASN A 116 3.12 12.47 14.29
CA ASN A 116 3.56 13.53 15.17
C ASN A 116 4.51 14.53 14.48
N THR A 117 4.34 14.75 13.18
CA THR A 117 5.19 15.57 12.31
C THR A 117 4.44 16.71 11.64
N ALA A 118 3.29 17.12 12.19
CA ALA A 118 2.38 18.07 11.56
C ALA A 118 3.04 19.42 11.23
N LYS A 119 3.89 19.94 12.14
CA LYS A 119 4.59 21.20 11.92
C LYS A 119 5.60 21.08 10.76
N ALA A 120 6.41 20.04 10.76
CA ALA A 120 7.38 19.79 9.70
C ALA A 120 6.70 19.61 8.34
N ALA A 121 5.64 18.79 8.27
CA ALA A 121 4.90 18.54 7.04
C ALA A 121 4.30 19.82 6.47
N ALA A 122 3.69 20.69 7.30
CA ALA A 122 3.12 21.95 6.87
C ALA A 122 4.18 22.91 6.31
N GLU A 123 5.29 23.12 7.04
CA GLU A 123 6.38 24.00 6.62
C GLU A 123 7.04 23.50 5.33
N LEU A 124 7.23 22.18 5.18
CA LEU A 124 7.82 21.59 3.97
C LEU A 124 6.85 21.65 2.78
N SER A 125 5.55 21.44 2.99
CA SER A 125 4.55 21.52 1.92
C SER A 125 4.48 22.95 1.35
N GLU A 126 4.53 23.97 2.21
CA GLU A 126 4.59 25.36 1.79
C GLU A 126 5.91 25.67 1.03
N LEU A 127 7.06 25.25 1.59
CA LEU A 127 8.38 25.49 1.01
C LEU A 127 8.54 24.88 -0.39
N PHE A 128 8.07 23.63 -0.53
CA PHE A 128 8.22 22.89 -1.77
C PHE A 128 7.12 23.17 -2.79
N HIS A 129 6.00 23.78 -2.34
CA HIS A 129 4.76 23.84 -3.12
C HIS A 129 4.34 22.42 -3.59
N PHE A 130 4.37 21.47 -2.66
CA PHE A 130 4.12 20.05 -2.88
C PHE A 130 3.53 19.45 -1.60
N ASN A 131 2.52 18.59 -1.70
CA ASN A 131 1.96 17.95 -0.49
C ASN A 131 2.97 16.98 0.14
N ILE A 132 3.43 17.28 1.34
CA ILE A 132 4.32 16.42 2.12
C ILE A 132 3.53 15.78 3.26
N PRO A 133 3.20 14.48 3.16
CA PRO A 133 2.43 13.78 4.19
C PRO A 133 3.18 13.65 5.52
N LEU A 134 2.42 13.56 6.61
CA LEU A 134 2.94 13.43 7.97
C LEU A 134 3.89 12.23 8.16
N ARG A 135 3.62 11.14 7.45
CA ARG A 135 4.29 9.85 7.59
C ARG A 135 5.59 9.71 6.78
N TRP A 136 5.90 10.67 5.90
CA TRP A 136 7.08 10.61 5.05
C TRP A 136 8.39 10.79 5.83
N SER A 137 9.49 10.19 5.36
CA SER A 137 10.78 10.23 6.04
C SER A 137 11.31 11.66 6.20
N ILE A 138 11.11 12.54 5.18
CA ILE A 138 11.49 13.95 5.25
C ILE A 138 10.72 14.72 6.34
N SER A 139 9.45 14.38 6.57
CA SER A 139 8.66 14.98 7.66
C SER A 139 9.22 14.59 9.02
N HIS A 140 9.65 13.34 9.18
CA HIS A 140 10.24 12.86 10.43
C HIS A 140 11.61 13.47 10.70
N VAL A 141 12.50 13.54 9.69
CA VAL A 141 13.83 14.15 9.87
C VAL A 141 13.71 15.64 10.19
N TYR A 142 12.85 16.37 9.50
CA TYR A 142 12.67 17.79 9.76
C TYR A 142 12.00 18.05 11.12
N GLN A 143 11.01 17.22 11.49
CA GLN A 143 10.41 17.32 12.83
C GLN A 143 11.44 17.05 13.95
N ALA A 144 12.33 16.08 13.76
CA ALA A 144 13.41 15.81 14.72
C ALA A 144 14.39 16.98 14.82
N ILE A 145 14.69 17.66 13.69
CA ILE A 145 15.47 18.92 13.68
C ILE A 145 14.75 20.03 14.44
N LEU A 146 13.44 20.22 14.21
CA LEU A 146 12.63 21.22 14.91
C LEU A 146 12.56 20.96 16.43
N ASN A 147 12.51 19.70 16.82
CA ASN A 147 12.51 19.27 18.22
C ASN A 147 13.89 19.37 18.88
N GLY A 148 14.98 19.52 18.10
CA GLY A 148 16.35 19.51 18.60
C GLY A 148 16.77 18.15 19.16
N GLU A 149 16.35 17.05 18.54
CA GLU A 149 16.67 15.69 18.99
C GLU A 149 18.18 15.40 18.87
N ASP A 150 18.78 14.80 19.89
CA ASP A 150 20.26 14.63 20.02
C ASP A 150 20.91 13.77 18.94
N HIS A 151 20.16 12.96 18.24
CA HIS A 151 20.66 12.05 17.22
C HIS A 151 20.89 12.72 15.85
N ILE A 152 20.30 13.89 15.60
CA ILE A 152 20.28 14.54 14.29
C ILE A 152 21.69 14.77 13.72
N ASN A 153 22.63 15.26 14.54
CA ASN A 153 24.01 15.51 14.11
C ASN A 153 24.85 14.21 13.90
N LYS A 154 24.28 13.05 14.23
CA LYS A 154 24.95 11.75 14.16
C LYS A 154 24.48 10.90 12.99
N ILE A 155 23.47 11.37 12.24
CA ILE A 155 22.93 10.61 11.11
C ILE A 155 23.99 10.52 10.03
N ASP A 156 24.26 9.29 9.60
CA ASP A 156 25.12 8.94 8.46
C ASP A 156 24.30 8.30 7.34
N PHE A 157 23.21 7.63 7.69
CA PHE A 157 22.31 7.01 6.75
C PHE A 157 20.87 7.02 7.25
N LEU A 158 19.94 7.38 6.38
CA LEU A 158 18.50 7.38 6.60
C LEU A 158 17.82 6.52 5.54
N THR A 159 16.98 5.59 5.94
CA THR A 159 16.28 4.72 5.00
C THR A 159 14.92 4.24 5.53
N THR A 160 14.21 3.48 4.70
CA THR A 160 12.98 2.76 5.03
C THR A 160 13.28 1.34 5.51
N LEU A 161 12.25 0.59 5.91
CA LEU A 161 12.41 -0.81 6.31
C LEU A 161 12.90 -1.68 5.14
N ALA A 162 12.35 -1.48 3.92
CA ALA A 162 12.79 -2.22 2.74
C ALA A 162 14.27 -1.98 2.44
N GLY A 163 14.69 -0.70 2.43
CA GLY A 163 16.07 -0.32 2.23
C GLY A 163 17.02 -0.85 3.32
N TYR A 164 16.59 -0.86 4.59
CA TYR A 164 17.35 -1.43 5.70
C TYR A 164 17.62 -2.93 5.52
N ILE A 165 16.58 -3.71 5.23
CA ILE A 165 16.72 -5.16 5.02
C ILE A 165 17.62 -5.43 3.82
N HIS A 166 17.38 -4.74 2.70
CA HIS A 166 18.17 -4.88 1.49
C HIS A 166 19.66 -4.59 1.75
N TRP A 167 19.96 -3.45 2.40
CA TRP A 167 21.33 -3.10 2.78
C TRP A 167 22.00 -4.18 3.62
N GLN A 168 21.31 -4.70 4.61
CA GLN A 168 21.84 -5.77 5.49
C GLN A 168 22.06 -7.11 4.77
N LEU A 169 21.35 -7.36 3.67
CA LEU A 169 21.52 -8.59 2.88
C LEU A 169 22.60 -8.44 1.80
N THR A 170 22.81 -7.23 1.26
CA THR A 170 23.66 -6.99 0.09
C THR A 170 24.88 -6.11 0.37
N GLY A 171 24.88 -5.35 1.45
CA GLY A 171 25.85 -4.28 1.71
C GLY A 171 25.59 -3.00 0.91
N LYS A 172 24.55 -2.93 0.06
CA LYS A 172 24.23 -1.77 -0.79
C LYS A 172 23.17 -0.88 -0.15
N LYS A 173 23.49 0.42 -0.02
CA LYS A 173 22.60 1.47 0.51
C LYS A 173 21.76 2.10 -0.62
N VAL A 174 20.85 1.32 -1.19
CA VAL A 174 20.02 1.70 -2.34
C VAL A 174 18.52 1.54 -2.02
N LEU A 175 17.69 2.20 -2.81
CA LEU A 175 16.23 2.10 -2.68
C LEU A 175 15.58 2.19 -4.06
N GLY A 176 14.53 1.44 -4.30
CA GLY A 176 13.71 1.58 -5.50
C GLY A 176 13.01 2.94 -5.56
N VAL A 177 12.83 3.48 -6.75
CA VAL A 177 12.27 4.83 -6.95
C VAL A 177 10.86 4.96 -6.37
N GLY A 178 10.08 3.88 -6.39
CA GLY A 178 8.74 3.85 -5.80
C GLY A 178 8.77 4.10 -4.29
N ASP A 179 9.63 3.41 -3.55
CA ASP A 179 9.76 3.60 -2.10
C ASP A 179 10.50 4.91 -1.76
N ALA A 180 11.51 5.30 -2.55
CA ALA A 180 12.21 6.58 -2.41
C ALA A 180 11.27 7.79 -2.53
N SER A 181 10.22 7.69 -3.37
CA SER A 181 9.19 8.74 -3.52
C SER A 181 8.41 9.00 -2.23
N GLY A 182 8.38 8.05 -1.30
CA GLY A 182 7.80 8.22 0.04
C GLY A 182 8.80 8.74 1.08
N MET A 183 10.06 8.95 0.72
CA MET A 183 11.06 9.59 1.58
C MET A 183 11.17 11.09 1.30
N LEU A 184 11.34 11.45 0.02
CA LEU A 184 11.46 12.81 -0.50
C LEU A 184 10.85 12.82 -1.92
N PRO A 185 10.26 13.94 -2.41
CA PRO A 185 9.71 14.01 -3.75
C PRO A 185 10.69 13.60 -4.85
N ILE A 186 10.18 12.87 -5.83
CA ILE A 186 10.91 12.43 -7.03
C ILE A 186 10.56 13.31 -8.23
N ASP A 187 11.55 13.73 -8.99
CA ASP A 187 11.35 14.24 -10.36
C ASP A 187 11.24 13.07 -11.34
N SER A 188 10.04 12.86 -11.87
CA SER A 188 9.76 11.77 -12.83
C SER A 188 10.47 11.91 -14.19
N ASN A 189 11.14 13.03 -14.46
CA ASN A 189 11.96 13.17 -15.67
C ASN A 189 13.35 12.57 -15.47
N THR A 190 13.84 12.58 -14.25
CA THR A 190 15.17 12.04 -13.88
C THR A 190 15.08 10.73 -13.12
N ASN A 191 13.89 10.36 -12.63
CA ASN A 191 13.64 9.25 -11.73
C ASN A 191 14.56 9.29 -10.48
N ASN A 192 14.78 10.48 -9.96
CA ASN A 192 15.61 10.71 -8.78
C ASN A 192 14.99 11.80 -7.91
N TYR A 193 15.54 12.00 -6.71
CA TYR A 193 15.09 13.07 -5.82
C TYR A 193 15.07 14.42 -6.53
N ASP A 194 14.00 15.18 -6.34
CA ASP A 194 13.83 16.48 -6.96
C ASP A 194 14.92 17.46 -6.52
N ALA A 195 15.78 17.86 -7.45
CA ALA A 195 16.98 18.66 -7.17
C ALA A 195 16.64 20.05 -6.61
N GLU A 196 15.49 20.65 -7.02
CA GLU A 196 15.07 21.95 -6.51
C GLU A 196 14.60 21.82 -5.05
N MET A 197 13.83 20.80 -4.73
CA MET A 197 13.35 20.55 -3.36
C MET A 197 14.50 20.15 -2.42
N VAL A 198 15.46 19.35 -2.91
CA VAL A 198 16.72 19.07 -2.21
C VAL A 198 17.46 20.37 -1.86
N ALA A 199 17.66 21.25 -2.83
CA ALA A 199 18.35 22.52 -2.59
C ALA A 199 17.59 23.43 -1.62
N LYS A 200 16.26 23.48 -1.71
CA LYS A 200 15.41 24.23 -0.76
C LYS A 200 15.53 23.67 0.66
N PHE A 201 15.51 22.35 0.82
CA PHE A 201 15.67 21.72 2.13
C PHE A 201 17.05 21.95 2.72
N ASP A 202 18.12 21.76 1.96
CA ASP A 202 19.49 22.00 2.42
C ASP A 202 19.68 23.46 2.88
N LYS A 203 19.11 24.43 2.14
CA LYS A 203 19.10 25.85 2.54
C LYS A 203 18.30 26.08 3.83
N LEU A 204 17.18 25.41 4.01
CA LEU A 204 16.34 25.52 5.21
C LEU A 204 17.10 25.07 6.47
N ILE A 205 17.86 23.98 6.37
CA ILE A 205 18.62 23.42 7.49
C ILE A 205 20.03 23.98 7.67
N GLU A 206 20.55 24.74 6.72
CA GLU A 206 21.91 25.34 6.76
C GLU A 206 22.22 26.03 8.10
N PRO A 207 21.31 26.86 8.70
CA PRO A 207 21.59 27.53 9.99
C PRO A 207 21.75 26.56 11.17
N LYS A 208 21.35 25.29 11.02
CA LYS A 208 21.47 24.27 12.07
C LYS A 208 22.86 23.64 12.14
N ASN A 209 23.67 23.82 11.09
CA ASN A 209 25.05 23.30 10.99
C ASN A 209 25.18 21.83 11.35
N LEU A 210 24.39 20.97 10.72
CA LEU A 210 24.24 19.55 11.06
C LEU A 210 25.44 18.68 10.62
N GLY A 211 26.30 19.20 9.74
CA GLY A 211 27.48 18.48 9.22
C GLY A 211 27.16 17.55 8.05
N TRP A 212 25.93 17.53 7.56
CA TRP A 212 25.48 16.77 6.40
C TRP A 212 24.44 17.57 5.59
N LYS A 213 24.30 17.23 4.32
CA LYS A 213 23.19 17.63 3.45
C LYS A 213 22.25 16.44 3.24
N ILE A 214 21.03 16.69 2.80
CA ILE A 214 20.03 15.63 2.74
C ILE A 214 20.45 14.46 1.86
N LEU A 215 21.07 14.70 0.71
CA LEU A 215 21.55 13.62 -0.17
C LEU A 215 22.75 12.85 0.40
N ASP A 216 23.49 13.39 1.36
CA ASP A 216 24.59 12.69 1.99
C ASP A 216 24.11 11.50 2.84
N ILE A 217 22.85 11.55 3.30
CA ILE A 217 22.27 10.57 4.22
C ILE A 217 21.18 9.70 3.58
N LEU A 218 20.69 10.05 2.40
CA LEU A 218 19.64 9.28 1.70
C LEU A 218 20.25 8.12 0.87
N PRO A 219 19.48 7.03 0.62
CA PRO A 219 19.90 5.97 -0.27
C PRO A 219 20.00 6.44 -1.74
N GLU A 220 20.87 5.78 -2.50
CA GLU A 220 20.87 5.90 -3.96
C GLU A 220 19.55 5.36 -4.54
N VAL A 221 18.94 6.08 -5.49
CA VAL A 221 17.66 5.69 -6.11
C VAL A 221 17.93 4.84 -7.33
N LEU A 222 17.26 3.69 -7.42
CA LEU A 222 17.32 2.78 -8.56
C LEU A 222 15.93 2.54 -9.15
N ASN A 223 15.87 2.32 -10.47
CA ASN A 223 14.64 1.96 -11.16
C ASN A 223 14.46 0.44 -11.19
N ALA A 224 13.22 -0.02 -11.37
CA ALA A 224 12.94 -1.42 -11.61
C ALA A 224 13.80 -1.97 -12.76
N GLY A 225 14.39 -3.15 -12.56
CA GLY A 225 15.29 -3.80 -13.51
C GLY A 225 16.76 -3.38 -13.42
N GLU A 226 17.12 -2.40 -12.59
CA GLU A 226 18.51 -2.08 -12.31
C GLU A 226 19.12 -3.04 -11.26
N ASP A 227 20.41 -3.27 -11.34
CA ASP A 227 21.15 -4.15 -10.43
C ASP A 227 21.35 -3.49 -9.06
N ALA A 228 20.70 -4.02 -8.04
CA ALA A 228 20.83 -3.55 -6.67
C ALA A 228 21.83 -4.35 -5.82
N GLY A 229 22.68 -5.17 -6.44
CA GLY A 229 23.67 -6.01 -5.79
C GLY A 229 23.22 -7.45 -5.58
N ALA A 230 24.02 -8.21 -4.85
CA ALA A 230 23.78 -9.63 -4.64
C ALA A 230 23.85 -10.00 -3.15
N LEU A 231 23.17 -11.07 -2.79
CA LEU A 231 23.16 -11.64 -1.46
C LEU A 231 24.59 -12.00 -1.02
N THR A 232 25.07 -11.38 0.04
CA THR A 232 26.38 -11.68 0.61
C THR A 232 26.37 -12.96 1.44
N GLU A 233 27.55 -13.49 1.80
CA GLU A 233 27.62 -14.64 2.72
C GLU A 233 26.99 -14.34 4.09
N GLU A 234 27.17 -13.13 4.60
CA GLU A 234 26.55 -12.67 5.84
C GLU A 234 25.04 -12.48 5.68
N GLY A 235 24.62 -11.89 4.56
CA GLY A 235 23.21 -11.73 4.22
C GLY A 235 22.50 -13.08 4.11
N ALA A 236 23.12 -14.06 3.47
CA ALA A 236 22.58 -15.42 3.37
C ALA A 236 22.37 -16.06 4.75
N LYS A 237 23.34 -15.92 5.66
CA LYS A 237 23.23 -16.41 7.06
C LYS A 237 22.19 -15.64 7.87
N LYS A 238 22.03 -14.33 7.62
CA LYS A 238 20.99 -13.53 8.26
C LYS A 238 19.58 -13.93 7.80
N LEU A 239 19.40 -14.21 6.51
CA LEU A 239 18.11 -14.65 5.96
C LEU A 239 17.83 -16.13 6.34
N ASP A 240 18.83 -17.00 6.17
CA ASP A 240 18.74 -18.44 6.44
C ASP A 240 19.77 -18.89 7.48
N PRO A 241 19.44 -18.85 8.78
CA PRO A 241 20.34 -19.30 9.84
C PRO A 241 20.71 -20.79 9.75
N SER A 242 19.99 -21.60 8.95
CA SER A 242 20.36 -23.01 8.72
C SER A 242 21.64 -23.15 7.86
N GLY A 243 22.00 -22.10 7.12
CA GLY A 243 23.14 -22.09 6.21
C GLY A 243 22.92 -22.89 4.92
N THR A 244 21.68 -23.21 4.57
CA THR A 244 21.36 -23.94 3.32
C THR A 244 21.40 -23.02 2.10
N LEU A 245 20.89 -21.77 2.22
CA LEU A 245 20.87 -20.79 1.14
C LEU A 245 22.27 -20.27 0.83
N GLN A 246 22.67 -20.30 -0.43
CA GLN A 246 23.97 -19.84 -0.91
C GLN A 246 23.96 -18.34 -1.23
N ALA A 247 25.10 -17.70 -1.04
CA ALA A 247 25.32 -16.32 -1.45
C ALA A 247 25.40 -16.17 -2.99
N GLY A 248 25.45 -14.90 -3.46
CA GLY A 248 25.61 -14.57 -4.88
C GLY A 248 24.30 -14.44 -5.67
N VAL A 249 23.16 -14.59 -5.02
CA VAL A 249 21.83 -14.39 -5.64
C VAL A 249 21.62 -12.90 -5.89
N PRO A 250 21.30 -12.43 -7.11
CA PRO A 250 21.02 -11.02 -7.38
C PRO A 250 19.75 -10.56 -6.70
N LEU A 251 19.73 -9.30 -6.24
CA LEU A 251 18.55 -8.63 -5.70
C LEU A 251 18.11 -7.49 -6.62
N CYS A 252 16.78 -7.36 -6.82
CA CYS A 252 16.21 -6.17 -7.44
C CYS A 252 16.18 -5.00 -6.43
N PRO A 253 16.00 -3.74 -6.90
CA PRO A 253 15.81 -2.60 -6.00
C PRO A 253 14.69 -2.87 -4.99
N PRO A 254 14.91 -2.63 -3.70
CA PRO A 254 13.89 -2.82 -2.66
C PRO A 254 12.80 -1.77 -2.80
N GLU A 255 11.53 -2.17 -2.63
CA GLU A 255 10.37 -1.33 -2.91
C GLU A 255 9.38 -1.26 -1.74
N GLY A 256 8.53 -0.23 -1.77
CA GLY A 256 7.40 -0.11 -0.86
C GLY A 256 6.22 -1.00 -1.26
N ASP A 257 5.39 -1.36 -0.29
CA ASP A 257 4.20 -2.20 -0.46
C ASP A 257 3.18 -1.61 -1.46
N ALA A 258 3.08 -0.29 -1.55
CA ALA A 258 2.22 0.38 -2.52
C ALA A 258 2.68 0.11 -3.97
N GLY A 259 3.96 0.30 -4.27
CA GLY A 259 4.53 0.06 -5.60
C GLY A 259 4.43 -1.42 -6.01
N THR A 260 4.77 -2.33 -5.09
CA THR A 260 4.66 -3.78 -5.36
C THR A 260 3.21 -4.24 -5.49
N GLY A 261 2.27 -3.61 -4.78
CA GLY A 261 0.84 -3.80 -4.97
C GLY A 261 0.37 -3.38 -6.37
N MET A 262 0.91 -2.30 -6.93
CA MET A 262 0.63 -1.88 -8.31
C MET A 262 1.16 -2.90 -9.32
N VAL A 263 2.35 -3.45 -9.09
CA VAL A 263 2.92 -4.53 -9.93
C VAL A 263 2.05 -5.77 -9.88
N ALA A 264 1.65 -6.22 -8.70
CA ALA A 264 0.80 -7.39 -8.49
C ALA A 264 -0.61 -7.26 -9.10
N THR A 265 -1.05 -6.05 -9.39
CA THR A 265 -2.36 -5.76 -9.99
C THR A 265 -2.26 -5.24 -11.43
N ASN A 266 -1.08 -5.32 -12.05
CA ASN A 266 -0.81 -4.80 -13.40
C ASN A 266 -1.26 -3.34 -13.58
N ALA A 267 -0.96 -2.49 -12.63
CA ALA A 267 -1.42 -1.10 -12.56
C ALA A 267 -0.26 -0.09 -12.58
N VAL A 268 0.80 -0.36 -13.37
CA VAL A 268 1.97 0.52 -13.49
C VAL A 268 1.98 1.37 -14.76
N ARG A 269 1.16 1.03 -15.75
CA ARG A 269 1.04 1.79 -16.99
C ARG A 269 0.28 3.10 -16.76
N GLN A 270 0.66 4.17 -17.44
CA GLN A 270 -0.12 5.41 -17.47
C GLN A 270 -1.58 5.14 -17.82
N ARG A 271 -2.51 5.87 -17.21
CA ARG A 271 -3.96 5.70 -17.32
C ARG A 271 -4.49 4.39 -16.74
N THR A 272 -3.70 3.72 -15.92
CA THR A 272 -4.19 2.60 -15.10
C THR A 272 -4.06 2.93 -13.62
N GLY A 273 -4.71 2.14 -12.79
CA GLY A 273 -4.60 2.28 -11.35
C GLY A 273 -5.08 1.04 -10.61
N ASN A 274 -4.88 1.05 -9.31
CA ASN A 274 -5.47 0.05 -8.43
C ASN A 274 -6.21 0.70 -7.25
N VAL A 275 -7.13 -0.05 -6.68
CA VAL A 275 -7.82 0.29 -5.43
C VAL A 275 -7.70 -0.88 -4.48
N SER A 276 -7.10 -0.63 -3.32
CA SER A 276 -7.15 -1.53 -2.18
C SER A 276 -8.30 -1.14 -1.28
N ALA A 277 -9.20 -2.08 -0.95
CA ALA A 277 -10.34 -1.83 -0.07
C ALA A 277 -10.46 -2.95 0.98
N GLY A 278 -9.92 -2.67 2.15
CA GLY A 278 -9.93 -3.51 3.34
C GLY A 278 -10.44 -2.75 4.56
N THR A 279 -9.72 -2.77 5.66
CA THR A 279 -9.99 -1.94 6.85
C THR A 279 -9.97 -0.45 6.51
N SER A 280 -8.93 -0.02 5.80
CA SER A 280 -8.80 1.26 5.12
C SER A 280 -8.95 1.07 3.61
N SER A 281 -8.98 2.16 2.84
CA SER A 281 -8.91 2.09 1.39
C SER A 281 -7.94 3.11 0.83
N PHE A 282 -7.34 2.78 -0.31
CA PHE A 282 -6.58 3.75 -1.08
C PHE A 282 -6.71 3.45 -2.57
N SER A 283 -6.62 4.51 -3.38
CA SER A 283 -6.46 4.41 -4.82
C SER A 283 -5.10 4.93 -5.23
N MET A 284 -4.50 4.30 -6.22
CA MET A 284 -3.26 4.73 -6.84
C MET A 284 -3.48 4.81 -8.35
N ILE A 285 -3.38 6.00 -8.91
CA ILE A 285 -3.64 6.28 -10.32
C ILE A 285 -2.35 6.76 -10.98
N VAL A 286 -1.88 6.06 -12.02
CA VAL A 286 -0.68 6.45 -12.78
C VAL A 286 -1.05 7.57 -13.75
N LEU A 287 -0.41 8.72 -13.56
CA LEU A 287 -0.69 9.95 -14.27
C LEU A 287 0.10 10.03 -15.58
N GLU A 288 -0.48 10.73 -16.59
CA GLU A 288 0.21 11.08 -17.84
C GLU A 288 1.04 12.37 -17.70
N LYS A 289 0.71 13.21 -16.71
CA LYS A 289 1.35 14.50 -16.43
C LYS A 289 1.22 14.86 -14.95
N ALA A 290 2.06 15.78 -14.50
CA ALA A 290 1.95 16.35 -13.16
C ALA A 290 0.58 17.01 -12.92
N LEU A 291 0.13 17.07 -11.68
CA LEU A 291 -1.05 17.83 -11.27
C LEU A 291 -0.81 19.32 -11.43
N SER A 292 -1.87 20.09 -11.63
CA SER A 292 -1.80 21.55 -11.83
C SER A 292 -1.36 22.31 -10.57
N GLN A 293 -1.60 21.72 -9.40
CA GLN A 293 -1.25 22.26 -8.08
C GLN A 293 -1.18 21.13 -7.04
N PRO A 294 -0.55 21.36 -5.88
CA PRO A 294 -0.61 20.41 -4.77
C PRO A 294 -2.02 20.36 -4.16
N TYR A 295 -2.43 19.17 -3.76
CA TYR A 295 -3.70 18.91 -3.05
C TYR A 295 -3.39 18.16 -1.75
N GLU A 296 -3.88 18.63 -0.63
CA GLU A 296 -3.64 18.01 0.69
C GLU A 296 -4.20 16.58 0.80
N VAL A 297 -5.20 16.26 -0.05
CA VAL A 297 -5.85 14.93 -0.06
C VAL A 297 -5.19 13.95 -1.02
N ILE A 298 -4.14 14.36 -1.74
CA ILE A 298 -3.42 13.54 -2.71
C ILE A 298 -1.95 13.48 -2.34
N ASP A 299 -1.45 12.28 -2.14
CA ASP A 299 -0.02 12.01 -1.99
C ASP A 299 0.56 11.65 -3.36
N MET A 300 1.59 12.38 -3.77
CA MET A 300 2.29 12.10 -5.03
C MET A 300 3.46 11.17 -4.77
N VAL A 301 3.37 9.95 -5.29
CA VAL A 301 4.43 8.93 -5.25
C VAL A 301 4.76 8.48 -6.68
N THR A 302 5.55 7.44 -6.85
CA THR A 302 5.86 6.89 -8.18
C THR A 302 5.62 5.39 -8.25
N THR A 303 5.48 4.88 -9.47
CA THR A 303 5.62 3.46 -9.77
C THR A 303 7.07 3.02 -9.59
N PRO A 304 7.38 1.71 -9.52
CA PRO A 304 8.76 1.21 -9.47
C PRO A 304 9.64 1.55 -10.69
N ASP A 305 9.05 2.06 -11.78
CA ASP A 305 9.76 2.58 -12.96
C ASP A 305 9.72 4.11 -13.10
N GLY A 306 9.28 4.82 -12.03
CA GLY A 306 9.37 6.27 -11.91
C GLY A 306 8.19 7.07 -12.46
N SER A 307 7.14 6.42 -13.00
CA SER A 307 5.94 7.14 -13.47
C SER A 307 5.19 7.78 -12.30
N PRO A 308 4.69 9.03 -12.43
CA PRO A 308 4.01 9.71 -11.33
C PRO A 308 2.67 9.05 -10.99
N VAL A 309 2.41 8.89 -9.72
CA VAL A 309 1.19 8.28 -9.17
C VAL A 309 0.53 9.22 -8.19
N ALA A 310 -0.77 9.46 -8.39
CA ALA A 310 -1.61 10.12 -7.42
C ALA A 310 -2.26 9.10 -6.50
N MET A 311 -2.00 9.19 -5.21
CA MET A 311 -2.59 8.32 -4.18
C MET A 311 -3.58 9.09 -3.34
N VAL A 312 -4.81 8.56 -3.23
CA VAL A 312 -5.81 8.99 -2.24
C VAL A 312 -5.91 7.91 -1.18
N HIS A 313 -5.68 8.26 0.08
CA HIS A 313 -5.76 7.33 1.21
C HIS A 313 -6.89 7.71 2.16
N CYS A 314 -7.71 6.72 2.53
CA CYS A 314 -8.84 6.84 3.46
C CYS A 314 -8.67 5.86 4.61
N ASN A 315 -8.81 6.35 5.83
CA ASN A 315 -8.63 5.56 7.04
C ASN A 315 -9.75 4.54 7.26
N ASN A 316 -10.95 4.81 6.73
CA ASN A 316 -12.16 4.04 7.01
C ASN A 316 -12.72 3.42 5.73
N CYS A 317 -12.94 2.10 5.73
CA CYS A 317 -13.56 1.39 4.62
C CYS A 317 -14.54 0.31 5.13
N THR A 318 -14.12 -0.96 5.28
CA THR A 318 -15.06 -2.07 5.57
C THR A 318 -15.25 -2.37 7.06
N SER A 319 -14.55 -1.71 7.97
CA SER A 319 -14.59 -2.07 9.40
C SER A 319 -15.99 -1.90 10.02
N ASP A 320 -16.68 -0.78 9.75
CA ASP A 320 -18.04 -0.57 10.23
C ASP A 320 -19.05 -1.49 9.54
N LEU A 321 -18.86 -1.72 8.24
CA LEU A 321 -19.67 -2.69 7.48
C LEU A 321 -19.57 -4.11 8.08
N ASN A 322 -18.39 -4.52 8.53
CA ASN A 322 -18.19 -5.79 9.23
C ASN A 322 -18.94 -5.83 10.58
N ALA A 323 -19.02 -4.71 11.30
CA ALA A 323 -19.79 -4.62 12.54
C ALA A 323 -21.30 -4.82 12.29
N TRP A 324 -21.85 -4.20 11.25
CA TRP A 324 -23.25 -4.40 10.86
C TRP A 324 -23.54 -5.85 10.44
N VAL A 325 -22.69 -6.45 9.61
CA VAL A 325 -22.84 -7.86 9.23
C VAL A 325 -22.75 -8.78 10.45
N GLY A 326 -21.86 -8.45 11.41
CA GLY A 326 -21.76 -9.13 12.69
C GLY A 326 -23.06 -9.08 13.52
N LEU A 327 -23.80 -7.97 13.43
CA LEU A 327 -25.11 -7.86 14.09
C LEU A 327 -26.14 -8.82 13.47
N PHE A 328 -26.19 -8.95 12.13
CA PHE A 328 -27.05 -9.91 11.46
C PHE A 328 -26.67 -11.37 11.77
N LYS A 329 -25.38 -11.66 11.93
CA LYS A 329 -24.91 -12.95 12.44
C LYS A 329 -25.51 -13.26 13.81
N GLN A 330 -25.38 -12.32 14.77
CA GLN A 330 -25.92 -12.49 16.13
C GLN A 330 -27.45 -12.73 16.10
N TYR A 331 -28.16 -12.06 15.20
CA TYR A 331 -29.60 -12.30 15.03
C TYR A 331 -29.90 -13.73 14.54
N GLN A 332 -29.15 -14.26 13.57
CA GLN A 332 -29.30 -15.63 13.12
C GLN A 332 -29.00 -16.65 14.23
N GLU A 333 -27.92 -16.41 14.99
CA GLU A 333 -27.55 -17.25 16.16
C GLU A 333 -28.68 -17.26 17.21
N LEU A 334 -29.30 -16.10 17.47
CA LEU A 334 -30.47 -15.99 18.37
C LEU A 334 -31.66 -16.84 17.90
N LEU A 335 -31.85 -16.96 16.58
CA LEU A 335 -32.89 -17.81 15.99
C LEU A 335 -32.49 -19.29 15.92
N GLY A 336 -31.30 -19.67 16.36
CA GLY A 336 -30.80 -21.04 16.30
C GLY A 336 -30.43 -21.51 14.88
N VAL A 337 -30.20 -20.59 13.95
CA VAL A 337 -29.81 -20.90 12.57
C VAL A 337 -28.29 -21.02 12.49
N PRO A 338 -27.74 -22.12 11.91
CA PRO A 338 -26.30 -22.22 11.66
C PRO A 338 -25.79 -21.04 10.82
N VAL A 339 -24.59 -20.53 11.16
CA VAL A 339 -24.04 -19.32 10.52
C VAL A 339 -22.73 -19.66 9.82
N ASP A 340 -22.70 -19.45 8.49
CA ASP A 340 -21.49 -19.31 7.70
C ASP A 340 -21.32 -17.81 7.35
N MET A 341 -20.23 -17.21 7.82
CA MET A 341 -19.99 -15.78 7.59
C MET A 341 -19.84 -15.43 6.11
N ASN A 342 -19.26 -16.31 5.29
CA ASN A 342 -19.14 -16.06 3.85
C ASN A 342 -20.51 -16.03 3.19
N GLU A 343 -21.43 -16.91 3.63
CA GLU A 343 -22.82 -16.93 3.16
C GLU A 343 -23.58 -15.66 3.58
N VAL A 344 -23.40 -15.21 4.83
CA VAL A 344 -24.01 -13.98 5.34
C VAL A 344 -23.55 -12.76 4.54
N PHE A 345 -22.24 -12.58 4.36
CA PHE A 345 -21.69 -11.52 3.52
C PHE A 345 -22.23 -11.62 2.10
N GLY A 346 -22.16 -12.80 1.49
CA GLY A 346 -22.63 -13.02 0.12
C GLY A 346 -24.10 -12.64 -0.07
N LYS A 347 -25.01 -13.07 0.82
CA LYS A 347 -26.44 -12.76 0.74
C LYS A 347 -26.71 -11.27 0.94
N LEU A 348 -26.15 -10.66 1.99
CA LEU A 348 -26.39 -9.25 2.30
C LEU A 348 -25.84 -8.32 1.22
N TYR A 349 -24.64 -8.59 0.72
CA TYR A 349 -24.01 -7.77 -0.30
C TYR A 349 -24.74 -7.87 -1.65
N ASN A 350 -25.13 -9.07 -2.08
CA ASN A 350 -25.90 -9.23 -3.31
C ASN A 350 -27.30 -8.59 -3.17
N HIS A 351 -27.97 -8.74 -2.01
CA HIS A 351 -29.26 -8.09 -1.77
C HIS A 351 -29.19 -6.56 -1.79
N ALA A 352 -28.06 -5.98 -1.38
CA ALA A 352 -27.83 -4.54 -1.48
C ALA A 352 -27.94 -4.00 -2.93
N LEU A 353 -27.62 -4.82 -3.92
CA LEU A 353 -27.72 -4.44 -5.34
C LEU A 353 -29.17 -4.34 -5.85
N GLU A 354 -30.13 -4.85 -5.11
CA GLU A 354 -31.58 -4.75 -5.39
C GLU A 354 -32.17 -3.44 -4.83
N GLY A 355 -31.42 -2.70 -4.01
CA GLY A 355 -31.86 -1.42 -3.45
C GLY A 355 -31.89 -0.29 -4.47
N ASP A 356 -32.51 0.82 -4.10
CA ASP A 356 -32.58 2.03 -4.90
C ASP A 356 -31.16 2.55 -5.18
N ALA A 357 -30.92 3.06 -6.39
CA ALA A 357 -29.58 3.47 -6.81
C ALA A 357 -28.97 4.59 -5.94
N ASP A 358 -29.80 5.41 -5.28
CA ASP A 358 -29.42 6.46 -4.32
C ASP A 358 -29.58 6.02 -2.85
N CYS A 359 -29.68 4.72 -2.59
CA CYS A 359 -29.96 4.14 -1.27
C CYS A 359 -31.28 4.55 -0.64
N GLY A 360 -32.26 5.04 -1.41
CA GLY A 360 -33.56 5.48 -0.92
C GLY A 360 -33.53 6.65 0.06
N GLY A 361 -32.48 7.50 -0.02
CA GLY A 361 -32.26 8.64 0.87
C GLY A 361 -31.48 8.32 2.14
N LEU A 362 -31.16 7.05 2.39
CA LEU A 362 -30.40 6.63 3.58
C LEU A 362 -28.93 7.02 3.49
N ILE A 363 -28.33 7.45 4.60
CA ILE A 363 -26.92 7.80 4.71
C ILE A 363 -26.25 6.99 5.82
N ALA A 364 -25.06 6.46 5.54
CA ALA A 364 -24.19 5.86 6.54
C ALA A 364 -22.85 6.60 6.56
N TYR A 365 -22.31 6.83 7.76
CA TYR A 365 -20.95 7.30 8.01
C TYR A 365 -20.20 6.19 8.72
N ASN A 366 -19.12 5.70 8.11
CA ASN A 366 -18.36 4.55 8.59
C ASN A 366 -17.10 4.95 9.36
N TYR A 367 -17.05 6.16 9.92
CA TYR A 367 -15.87 6.74 10.57
C TYR A 367 -15.60 6.13 11.95
N ILE A 368 -14.84 5.04 11.98
CA ILE A 368 -14.32 4.44 13.22
C ILE A 368 -13.14 5.28 13.76
N SER A 369 -12.41 5.94 12.85
CA SER A 369 -11.30 6.85 13.16
C SER A 369 -11.46 8.16 12.41
N GLY A 370 -10.58 9.13 12.69
CA GLY A 370 -10.49 10.36 11.92
C GLY A 370 -10.26 10.11 10.43
N GLU A 371 -10.65 11.08 9.60
CA GLU A 371 -10.60 10.97 8.14
C GLU A 371 -10.04 12.27 7.52
N PRO A 372 -8.75 12.26 7.14
CA PRO A 372 -8.07 13.46 6.61
C PRO A 372 -8.75 14.03 5.36
N VAL A 373 -9.24 13.18 4.46
CA VAL A 373 -9.90 13.61 3.20
C VAL A 373 -11.12 14.50 3.47
N THR A 374 -11.80 14.30 4.59
CA THR A 374 -12.95 15.13 5.00
C THR A 374 -12.66 16.06 6.17
N GLY A 375 -11.38 16.19 6.58
CA GLY A 375 -10.93 17.13 7.61
C GLY A 375 -11.39 16.78 9.03
N LEU A 376 -11.67 15.52 9.33
CA LEU A 376 -12.14 15.06 10.63
C LEU A 376 -11.00 14.36 11.40
N ALA A 377 -10.65 14.89 12.57
CA ALA A 377 -9.60 14.32 13.44
C ALA A 377 -10.02 13.03 14.15
N GLU A 378 -11.31 12.87 14.41
CA GLU A 378 -11.94 11.69 15.03
C GLU A 378 -13.18 11.29 14.23
N GLY A 379 -13.72 10.10 14.45
CA GLY A 379 -14.95 9.62 13.83
C GLY A 379 -15.97 9.05 14.81
N ARG A 380 -17.21 8.98 14.38
CA ARG A 380 -18.34 8.32 15.08
C ARG A 380 -19.20 7.59 14.05
N PRO A 381 -19.08 6.26 13.93
CA PRO A 381 -19.93 5.52 13.00
C PRO A 381 -21.41 5.77 13.30
N MET A 382 -22.16 6.11 12.26
CA MET A 382 -23.58 6.39 12.42
C MET A 382 -24.39 6.08 11.16
N PHE A 383 -25.68 5.85 11.38
CA PHE A 383 -26.67 5.69 10.33
C PHE A 383 -27.75 6.77 10.48
N VAL A 384 -28.03 7.49 9.40
CA VAL A 384 -28.96 8.62 9.39
C VAL A 384 -30.08 8.36 8.38
N ARG A 385 -31.30 8.61 8.80
CA ARG A 385 -32.49 8.55 7.94
C ARG A 385 -33.54 9.58 8.33
N SER A 386 -34.34 9.99 7.37
CA SER A 386 -35.52 10.81 7.55
C SER A 386 -36.78 9.94 7.56
N ALA A 387 -37.89 10.51 7.99
CA ALA A 387 -39.15 9.76 8.11
C ALA A 387 -39.70 9.24 6.76
N ASN A 388 -39.38 9.93 5.67
CA ASN A 388 -39.83 9.62 4.32
C ASN A 388 -38.84 8.81 3.48
N ASP A 389 -37.67 8.46 4.03
CA ASP A 389 -36.68 7.68 3.32
C ASP A 389 -37.17 6.22 3.15
N HIS A 390 -36.78 5.61 2.04
CA HIS A 390 -37.14 4.23 1.74
C HIS A 390 -36.31 3.24 2.54
N PHE A 391 -36.68 3.01 3.81
CA PHE A 391 -35.94 2.17 4.75
C PHE A 391 -36.34 0.69 4.60
N ASN A 392 -35.43 -0.09 4.00
CA ASN A 392 -35.48 -1.54 3.91
C ASN A 392 -34.07 -2.13 3.98
N LEU A 393 -33.93 -3.46 4.04
CA LEU A 393 -32.63 -4.12 4.19
C LEU A 393 -31.71 -3.89 2.98
N ALA A 394 -32.24 -3.88 1.76
CA ALA A 394 -31.45 -3.66 0.55
C ALA A 394 -30.82 -2.26 0.55
N ASN A 395 -31.62 -1.22 0.80
CA ASN A 395 -31.16 0.17 0.87
C ASN A 395 -30.22 0.40 2.06
N PHE A 396 -30.51 -0.21 3.22
CA PHE A 396 -29.62 -0.15 4.39
C PHE A 396 -28.22 -0.71 4.06
N MET A 397 -28.16 -1.89 3.47
CA MET A 397 -26.89 -2.51 3.10
C MET A 397 -26.18 -1.76 1.98
N ARG A 398 -26.93 -1.23 1.00
CA ARG A 398 -26.36 -0.42 -0.07
C ARG A 398 -25.76 0.88 0.45
N ALA A 399 -26.42 1.58 1.39
CA ALA A 399 -25.87 2.78 2.02
C ALA A 399 -24.56 2.51 2.77
N ASN A 400 -24.45 1.38 3.48
CA ASN A 400 -23.23 0.97 4.15
C ASN A 400 -22.11 0.58 3.17
N LEU A 401 -22.43 -0.08 2.05
CA LEU A 401 -21.47 -0.34 0.97
C LEU A 401 -21.01 0.96 0.31
N TYR A 402 -21.90 1.91 0.05
CA TYR A 402 -21.55 3.22 -0.49
C TYR A 402 -20.66 4.01 0.47
N ALA A 403 -20.96 3.98 1.78
CA ALA A 403 -20.14 4.62 2.81
C ALA A 403 -18.68 4.12 2.78
N SER A 404 -18.48 2.81 2.52
CA SER A 404 -17.13 2.22 2.49
C SER A 404 -16.21 2.80 1.40
N VAL A 405 -16.75 3.43 0.36
CA VAL A 405 -16.01 4.05 -0.74
C VAL A 405 -16.33 5.53 -0.95
N ALA A 406 -17.22 6.12 -0.13
CA ALA A 406 -17.66 7.51 -0.28
C ALA A 406 -16.50 8.51 -0.14
N VAL A 407 -15.64 8.32 0.85
CA VAL A 407 -14.48 9.19 1.07
C VAL A 407 -13.46 9.04 -0.04
N LEU A 408 -13.22 7.81 -0.50
CA LEU A 408 -12.35 7.54 -1.64
C LEU A 408 -12.87 8.25 -2.92
N LYS A 409 -14.18 8.24 -3.13
CA LYS A 409 -14.85 9.03 -4.19
C LYS A 409 -14.55 10.52 -4.05
N ILE A 410 -14.68 11.08 -2.84
CA ILE A 410 -14.43 12.52 -2.59
C ILE A 410 -13.00 12.90 -2.98
N GLY A 411 -12.02 12.11 -2.56
CA GLY A 411 -10.62 12.36 -2.91
C GLY A 411 -10.33 12.18 -4.40
N ASN A 412 -10.87 11.12 -5.02
CA ASN A 412 -10.68 10.88 -6.46
C ASN A 412 -11.42 11.89 -7.35
N ASP A 413 -12.47 12.55 -6.87
CA ASP A 413 -13.14 13.62 -7.64
C ASP A 413 -12.18 14.75 -7.99
N VAL A 414 -11.18 15.04 -7.15
CA VAL A 414 -10.11 15.99 -7.47
C VAL A 414 -9.37 15.57 -8.74
N LEU A 415 -9.01 14.31 -8.87
CA LEU A 415 -8.32 13.79 -10.06
C LEU A 415 -9.22 13.81 -11.29
N PHE A 416 -10.44 13.30 -11.19
CA PHE A 416 -11.30 13.09 -12.34
C PHE A 416 -12.09 14.34 -12.76
N LYS A 417 -12.51 15.18 -11.78
CA LYS A 417 -13.34 16.38 -12.05
C LYS A 417 -12.52 17.64 -12.19
N ASP A 418 -11.49 17.86 -11.36
CA ASP A 418 -10.69 19.08 -11.37
C ASP A 418 -9.50 18.92 -12.33
N GLU A 419 -8.69 17.91 -12.18
CA GLU A 419 -7.49 17.66 -13.00
C GLU A 419 -7.77 16.96 -14.34
N LYS A 420 -8.99 16.45 -14.55
CA LYS A 420 -9.40 15.75 -15.79
C LYS A 420 -8.53 14.54 -16.13
N VAL A 421 -8.02 13.86 -15.11
CA VAL A 421 -7.23 12.64 -15.28
C VAL A 421 -8.06 11.58 -16.01
N GLN A 422 -7.46 10.97 -17.02
CA GLN A 422 -8.08 9.86 -17.78
C GLN A 422 -7.60 8.54 -17.24
N VAL A 423 -8.51 7.58 -17.11
CA VAL A 423 -8.20 6.21 -16.64
C VAL A 423 -8.87 5.21 -17.57
N ASP A 424 -8.08 4.26 -18.05
CA ASP A 424 -8.56 3.19 -18.95
C ASP A 424 -8.94 1.93 -18.17
N ARG A 425 -8.24 1.66 -17.05
CA ARG A 425 -8.47 0.46 -16.23
C ARG A 425 -8.10 0.72 -14.77
N ILE A 426 -8.95 0.25 -13.85
CA ILE A 426 -8.66 0.18 -12.42
C ILE A 426 -8.82 -1.27 -11.95
N THR A 427 -7.82 -1.76 -11.21
CA THR A 427 -7.85 -3.10 -10.61
C THR A 427 -8.18 -3.00 -9.13
N GLY A 428 -9.27 -3.65 -8.70
CA GLY A 428 -9.70 -3.72 -7.31
C GLY A 428 -9.13 -4.95 -6.59
N HIS A 429 -8.74 -4.79 -5.33
CA HIS A 429 -8.38 -5.90 -4.46
C HIS A 429 -8.72 -5.61 -2.99
N GLY A 430 -8.66 -6.65 -2.14
CA GLY A 430 -8.97 -6.52 -0.72
C GLY A 430 -10.35 -7.08 -0.34
N GLY A 431 -10.72 -6.88 0.94
CA GLY A 431 -11.91 -7.51 1.54
C GLY A 431 -13.24 -7.20 0.86
N LEU A 432 -13.41 -5.96 0.38
CA LEU A 432 -14.62 -5.52 -0.31
C LEU A 432 -14.92 -6.33 -1.58
N PHE A 433 -13.88 -6.85 -2.25
CA PHE A 433 -14.00 -7.57 -3.51
C PHE A 433 -14.16 -9.09 -3.35
N LYS A 434 -14.16 -9.63 -2.13
CA LYS A 434 -14.35 -11.08 -1.89
C LYS A 434 -15.72 -11.57 -2.34
N THR A 435 -16.77 -10.75 -2.21
CA THR A 435 -18.09 -11.05 -2.80
C THR A 435 -18.07 -10.64 -4.27
N LYS A 436 -18.02 -11.65 -5.15
CA LYS A 436 -17.90 -11.45 -6.60
C LYS A 436 -18.91 -10.44 -7.14
N GLY A 437 -18.44 -9.46 -7.88
CA GLY A 437 -19.24 -8.47 -8.59
C GLY A 437 -19.75 -7.31 -7.75
N VAL A 438 -19.97 -7.48 -6.45
CA VAL A 438 -20.59 -6.42 -5.61
C VAL A 438 -19.64 -5.25 -5.41
N GLY A 439 -18.47 -5.47 -4.81
CA GLY A 439 -17.47 -4.40 -4.60
C GLY A 439 -17.09 -3.70 -5.90
N GLN A 440 -16.97 -4.47 -7.00
CA GLN A 440 -16.69 -3.92 -8.33
C GLN A 440 -17.79 -2.97 -8.79
N ARG A 441 -19.08 -3.37 -8.73
CA ARG A 441 -20.21 -2.55 -9.15
C ARG A 441 -20.33 -1.26 -8.32
N ILE A 442 -20.16 -1.38 -6.99
CA ILE A 442 -20.19 -0.23 -6.07
C ILE A 442 -19.06 0.77 -6.40
N LEU A 443 -17.82 0.28 -6.53
CA LEU A 443 -16.67 1.13 -6.85
C LEU A 443 -16.77 1.71 -8.27
N ALA A 444 -17.22 0.92 -9.25
CA ALA A 444 -17.41 1.40 -10.62
C ALA A 444 -18.41 2.56 -10.67
N ALA A 445 -19.51 2.48 -9.90
CA ALA A 445 -20.46 3.58 -9.75
C ALA A 445 -19.83 4.81 -9.10
N ALA A 446 -19.03 4.62 -8.04
CA ALA A 446 -18.39 5.70 -7.30
C ALA A 446 -17.41 6.53 -8.16
N ILE A 447 -16.59 5.87 -8.96
CA ILE A 447 -15.52 6.53 -9.73
C ILE A 447 -15.83 6.64 -11.22
N ASN A 448 -16.98 6.16 -11.67
CA ASN A 448 -17.43 6.16 -13.07
C ASN A 448 -16.38 5.58 -14.03
N SER A 449 -15.79 4.45 -13.66
CA SER A 449 -14.78 3.73 -14.45
C SER A 449 -14.95 2.22 -14.30
N PRO A 450 -14.59 1.41 -15.32
CA PRO A 450 -14.59 -0.04 -15.20
C PRO A 450 -13.63 -0.51 -14.09
N ILE A 451 -14.08 -1.52 -13.33
CA ILE A 451 -13.28 -2.14 -12.26
C ILE A 451 -13.02 -3.60 -12.60
N SER A 452 -11.74 -3.95 -12.70
CA SER A 452 -11.27 -5.33 -12.86
C SER A 452 -10.87 -5.94 -11.52
N VAL A 453 -11.10 -7.23 -11.33
CA VAL A 453 -10.56 -8.01 -10.21
C VAL A 453 -9.86 -9.24 -10.79
N MET A 454 -8.59 -9.41 -10.40
CA MET A 454 -7.75 -10.53 -10.85
C MET A 454 -7.81 -11.69 -9.86
N GLU A 455 -7.68 -12.93 -10.33
CA GLU A 455 -7.60 -14.11 -9.47
C GLU A 455 -6.37 -14.08 -8.57
N THR A 456 -5.26 -13.50 -9.06
CA THR A 456 -4.00 -13.32 -8.34
C THR A 456 -3.99 -12.15 -7.35
N ALA A 457 -5.07 -11.39 -7.25
CA ALA A 457 -5.16 -10.21 -6.36
C ALA A 457 -4.93 -10.53 -4.87
N GLY A 458 -5.02 -11.80 -4.46
CA GLY A 458 -4.74 -12.27 -3.10
C GLY A 458 -3.25 -12.50 -2.78
N GLU A 459 -2.37 -12.51 -3.79
CA GLU A 459 -0.94 -12.78 -3.60
C GLU A 459 -0.18 -11.58 -3.02
N GLY A 460 -0.64 -10.36 -3.29
CA GLY A 460 -0.15 -9.13 -2.66
C GLY A 460 1.24 -8.70 -3.07
N GLY A 461 1.84 -7.81 -2.26
CA GLY A 461 3.12 -7.20 -2.55
C GLY A 461 4.31 -8.16 -2.54
N ALA A 462 4.24 -9.28 -1.81
CA ALA A 462 5.28 -10.31 -1.85
C ALA A 462 5.41 -10.95 -3.25
N TRP A 463 4.30 -11.20 -3.92
CA TRP A 463 4.31 -11.62 -5.32
C TRP A 463 4.76 -10.48 -6.24
N GLY A 464 4.28 -9.26 -6.01
CA GLY A 464 4.69 -8.09 -6.78
C GLY A 464 6.20 -7.85 -6.76
N ILE A 465 6.86 -7.99 -5.60
CA ILE A 465 8.32 -7.85 -5.52
C ILE A 465 9.05 -9.06 -6.13
N ALA A 466 8.47 -10.27 -6.09
CA ALA A 466 9.00 -11.41 -6.83
C ALA A 466 8.95 -11.19 -8.34
N LEU A 467 7.88 -10.54 -8.86
CA LEU A 467 7.77 -10.15 -10.26
C LEU A 467 8.82 -9.10 -10.66
N LEU A 468 9.12 -8.13 -9.79
CA LEU A 468 10.21 -7.16 -10.01
C LEU A 468 11.59 -7.84 -10.01
N ALA A 469 11.80 -8.81 -9.12
CA ALA A 469 13.01 -9.64 -9.16
C ALA A 469 13.08 -10.49 -10.43
N GLY A 470 11.95 -11.00 -10.92
CA GLY A 470 11.84 -11.67 -12.22
C GLY A 470 12.12 -10.73 -13.39
N TYR A 471 11.63 -9.50 -13.33
CA TYR A 471 11.91 -8.48 -14.34
C TYR A 471 13.41 -8.17 -14.45
N LEU A 472 14.14 -8.14 -13.33
CA LEU A 472 15.60 -7.99 -13.33
C LEU A 472 16.32 -9.08 -14.12
N VAL A 473 15.93 -10.36 -13.94
CA VAL A 473 16.71 -11.50 -14.47
C VAL A 473 16.13 -12.16 -15.71
N ASN A 474 14.88 -11.93 -16.05
CA ASN A 474 14.18 -12.58 -17.17
C ASN A 474 13.74 -11.59 -18.27
N ASN A 475 14.18 -10.33 -18.24
CA ASN A 475 13.84 -9.33 -19.25
C ASN A 475 14.87 -9.24 -20.38
N GLU A 476 15.16 -10.33 -21.02
CA GLU A 476 16.12 -10.42 -22.14
C GLU A 476 15.71 -9.51 -23.33
N GLU A 477 14.41 -9.33 -23.55
CA GLU A 477 13.85 -8.49 -24.61
C GLU A 477 13.92 -6.98 -24.29
N LYS A 478 14.39 -6.59 -23.09
CA LYS A 478 14.47 -5.20 -22.62
C LYS A 478 13.13 -4.45 -22.73
N LEU A 479 12.05 -5.13 -22.40
CA LEU A 479 10.72 -4.53 -22.33
C LEU A 479 10.67 -3.48 -21.19
N SER A 480 9.82 -2.46 -21.34
CA SER A 480 9.43 -1.63 -20.19
C SER A 480 8.75 -2.49 -19.13
N LEU A 481 8.72 -2.02 -17.86
CA LEU A 481 8.04 -2.76 -16.80
C LEU A 481 6.58 -3.06 -17.17
N ALA A 482 5.86 -2.05 -17.66
CA ALA A 482 4.47 -2.19 -18.08
C ALA A 482 4.29 -3.24 -19.20
N ASP A 483 5.17 -3.24 -20.21
CA ASP A 483 5.12 -4.22 -21.30
C ASP A 483 5.52 -5.63 -20.85
N TYR A 484 6.46 -5.75 -19.91
CA TYR A 484 6.84 -7.03 -19.32
C TYR A 484 5.65 -7.64 -18.57
N LEU A 485 4.99 -6.84 -17.73
CA LEU A 485 3.81 -7.29 -17.01
C LEU A 485 2.71 -7.72 -17.98
N ASP A 486 2.34 -6.89 -18.95
CA ASP A 486 1.27 -7.20 -19.90
C ASP A 486 1.57 -8.45 -20.73
N LYS A 487 2.81 -8.64 -21.20
CA LYS A 487 3.16 -9.69 -22.16
C LYS A 487 3.66 -11.00 -21.53
N LYS A 488 4.34 -10.91 -20.35
CA LYS A 488 4.99 -12.08 -19.73
C LYS A 488 4.27 -12.57 -18.47
N VAL A 489 3.62 -11.67 -17.72
CA VAL A 489 2.98 -12.02 -16.45
C VAL A 489 1.47 -12.18 -16.60
N PHE A 490 0.82 -11.18 -17.17
CA PHE A 490 -0.64 -11.10 -17.26
C PHE A 490 -1.18 -11.41 -18.67
N ALA A 491 -0.38 -12.01 -19.56
CA ALA A 491 -0.81 -12.34 -20.91
C ALA A 491 -2.07 -13.21 -20.88
N GLY A 492 -3.18 -12.69 -21.43
CA GLY A 492 -4.47 -13.39 -21.47
C GLY A 492 -5.26 -13.39 -20.14
N ASN A 493 -4.74 -12.80 -19.06
CA ASN A 493 -5.44 -12.67 -17.79
C ASN A 493 -5.71 -11.19 -17.48
N THR A 494 -6.84 -10.67 -17.95
CA THR A 494 -7.27 -9.29 -17.69
C THR A 494 -8.18 -9.18 -16.47
N GLY A 495 -8.46 -10.30 -15.79
CA GLY A 495 -9.43 -10.37 -14.70
C GLY A 495 -10.88 -10.30 -15.18
N VAL A 496 -11.80 -10.29 -14.22
CA VAL A 496 -13.23 -10.05 -14.47
C VAL A 496 -13.49 -8.56 -14.33
N GLU A 497 -13.99 -7.93 -15.40
CA GLU A 497 -14.29 -6.50 -15.42
C GLU A 497 -15.79 -6.24 -15.29
N ILE A 498 -16.15 -5.22 -14.53
CA ILE A 498 -17.51 -4.68 -14.43
C ILE A 498 -17.47 -3.19 -14.73
N ALA A 499 -18.20 -2.81 -15.80
CA ALA A 499 -18.38 -1.42 -16.17
C ALA A 499 -19.48 -0.75 -15.32
N PRO A 500 -19.41 0.58 -15.06
CA PRO A 500 -20.46 1.30 -14.39
C PRO A 500 -21.73 1.36 -15.25
N THR A 501 -22.90 1.37 -14.61
CA THR A 501 -24.16 1.69 -15.29
C THR A 501 -24.49 3.17 -15.07
N ALA A 502 -25.19 3.80 -16.03
CA ALA A 502 -25.59 5.21 -15.88
C ALA A 502 -26.51 5.43 -14.67
N GLU A 503 -27.36 4.45 -14.35
CA GLU A 503 -28.25 4.48 -13.19
C GLU A 503 -27.47 4.45 -11.87
N ASP A 504 -26.50 3.52 -11.73
CA ASP A 504 -25.71 3.41 -10.51
C ASP A 504 -24.82 4.66 -10.31
N VAL A 505 -24.24 5.20 -11.38
CA VAL A 505 -23.43 6.44 -11.32
C VAL A 505 -24.30 7.62 -10.85
N ALA A 506 -25.45 7.84 -11.49
CA ALA A 506 -26.36 8.92 -11.09
C ALA A 506 -26.87 8.76 -9.65
N GLY A 507 -27.17 7.51 -9.24
CA GLY A 507 -27.57 7.20 -7.87
C GLY A 507 -26.45 7.48 -6.87
N PHE A 508 -25.21 7.08 -7.19
CA PHE A 508 -24.05 7.36 -6.33
C PHE A 508 -23.75 8.86 -6.24
N ASP A 509 -23.83 9.59 -7.35
CA ASP A 509 -23.62 11.04 -7.35
C ASP A 509 -24.67 11.75 -6.48
N LYS A 510 -25.94 11.33 -6.51
CA LYS A 510 -26.98 11.85 -5.62
C LYS A 510 -26.72 11.50 -4.15
N TYR A 511 -26.29 10.27 -3.87
CA TYR A 511 -25.90 9.85 -2.52
C TYR A 511 -24.75 10.69 -1.99
N ILE A 512 -23.67 10.92 -2.77
CA ILE A 512 -22.48 11.63 -2.31
C ILE A 512 -22.74 13.11 -2.05
N GLU A 513 -23.69 13.75 -2.77
CA GLU A 513 -24.12 15.12 -2.48
C GLU A 513 -24.76 15.22 -1.09
N THR A 514 -25.67 14.29 -0.76
CA THR A 514 -26.33 14.22 0.54
C THR A 514 -25.30 13.85 1.64
N TYR A 515 -24.40 12.92 1.35
CA TYR A 515 -23.33 12.53 2.26
C TYR A 515 -22.42 13.72 2.63
N LYS A 516 -21.95 14.49 1.64
CA LYS A 516 -21.14 15.70 1.85
C LYS A 516 -21.88 16.75 2.68
N ALA A 517 -23.15 17.01 2.36
CA ALA A 517 -23.98 17.96 3.10
C ALA A 517 -24.15 17.55 4.57
N GLY A 518 -24.25 16.25 4.84
CA GLY A 518 -24.42 15.70 6.18
C GLY A 518 -23.14 15.52 7.00
N LEU A 519 -21.93 15.84 6.48
CA LEU A 519 -20.67 15.77 7.25
C LEU A 519 -20.70 16.67 8.50
N ALA A 520 -21.51 17.72 8.51
CA ALA A 520 -21.75 18.55 9.69
C ALA A 520 -22.35 17.75 10.86
N ILE A 521 -23.13 16.70 10.58
CA ILE A 521 -23.72 15.81 11.61
C ILE A 521 -22.58 14.99 12.24
N GLU A 522 -21.70 14.43 11.42
CA GLU A 522 -20.52 13.69 11.89
C GLU A 522 -19.62 14.55 12.76
N LYS A 523 -19.34 15.77 12.35
CA LYS A 523 -18.59 16.75 13.14
C LYS A 523 -19.25 17.04 14.49
N ALA A 524 -20.56 17.28 14.48
CA ALA A 524 -21.34 17.51 15.71
C ALA A 524 -21.33 16.27 16.64
N ALA A 525 -21.38 15.06 16.07
CA ALA A 525 -21.27 13.84 16.86
C ALA A 525 -19.91 13.67 17.52
N VAL A 526 -18.81 13.99 16.83
CA VAL A 526 -17.45 14.01 17.39
C VAL A 526 -17.34 15.02 18.54
N GLU A 527 -17.87 16.22 18.36
CA GLU A 527 -17.81 17.29 19.37
C GLU A 527 -18.64 17.01 20.64
N ASN A 528 -19.75 16.27 20.53
CA ASN A 528 -20.73 16.11 21.61
C ASN A 528 -20.79 14.71 22.24
N LYS A 529 -20.26 13.69 21.61
CA LYS A 529 -20.19 12.32 22.15
C LYS A 529 -18.74 11.95 22.47
N LYS A 530 -18.34 12.15 23.71
CA LYS A 530 -17.04 11.75 24.25
C LYS A 530 -17.00 10.28 24.66
#